data_73245b22df5b82b74b5c6bd09ff8dd6f
#
_entry.id   73245b22df5b82b74b5c6bd09ff8dd6f
#
_cell.length_a   1.000
_cell.length_b   1.000
_cell.length_c   1.000
_cell.angle_alpha   90.00
_cell.angle_beta   90.00
_cell.angle_gamma   90.00
#
_symmetry.space_group_name_H-M   'P 1'
#
loop_
_entity.id
_entity.type
_entity.pdbx_description
1 polymer ?
#
loop_
_entity_poly.entity_id
_entity_poly.type
_entity_poly.pdbx_seq_one_letter_code
_entity_poly.pdbx_strand_id
1 'polypeptide(L)'
;MKTAILYSCFLSHDWRNIVFNQIDRIFQSDYYKENGHIYIVALGPKENLFQLKNYIKNKDRVQIKYYTNDFYGCEAYGFNLLYDLSLKGYKYIGFLHSKGISRPNMDAVIQWRRCMEYFIIDNAHHLINKLHTSDYNCAGVLLDVLQCSNQPLKDLVVTYKNYIFSGNFFWIKSSFLLEKTCPDMTPDRFYYERYLGTFETVKPYYVFIKKYNEVIDNINISYFESIDEKEYS
;
A
#
# COMPACT_ATOMS: atom_id res chain seq x y z
N MET A 1 -4.64 -19.76 -2.94
CA MET A 1 -3.42 -19.00 -3.29
C MET A 1 -2.96 -18.26 -2.02
N LYS A 2 -1.64 -18.28 -1.67
CA LYS A 2 -1.16 -17.66 -0.42
C LYS A 2 -0.90 -16.17 -0.63
N THR A 3 -1.62 -15.32 0.07
CA THR A 3 -1.54 -13.85 -0.02
C THR A 3 -1.38 -13.22 1.36
N ALA A 4 -0.79 -12.04 1.44
CA ALA A 4 -0.66 -11.28 2.68
C ALA A 4 -0.90 -9.79 2.46
N ILE A 5 -1.44 -9.12 3.45
CA ILE A 5 -1.36 -7.68 3.63
C ILE A 5 -0.24 -7.39 4.63
N LEU A 6 0.68 -6.53 4.23
CA LEU A 6 1.67 -5.93 5.09
C LEU A 6 1.21 -4.51 5.45
N TYR A 7 1.01 -4.28 6.73
CA TYR A 7 0.56 -3.01 7.25
C TYR A 7 1.64 -2.34 8.10
N SER A 8 2.18 -1.22 7.61
CA SER A 8 3.14 -0.40 8.35
C SER A 8 2.41 0.70 9.11
N CYS A 9 2.33 0.60 10.44
CA CYS A 9 1.57 1.55 11.24
C CYS A 9 2.45 2.39 12.17
N PHE A 10 2.19 3.68 12.12
CA PHE A 10 2.82 4.68 12.98
C PHE A 10 1.92 4.97 14.17
N LEU A 11 2.38 4.61 15.36
CA LEU A 11 1.62 4.67 16.61
C LEU A 11 1.87 6.00 17.35
N SER A 12 1.61 7.12 16.70
CA SER A 12 1.77 8.46 17.28
C SER A 12 0.61 9.38 16.88
N HIS A 13 0.48 10.52 17.48
CA HIS A 13 -0.63 11.45 17.25
C HIS A 13 -2.00 10.77 17.46
N ASP A 14 -2.96 11.00 16.57
CA ASP A 14 -4.31 10.38 16.60
C ASP A 14 -4.33 8.98 15.94
N TRP A 15 -3.31 8.18 16.24
CA TRP A 15 -3.11 6.88 15.61
C TRP A 15 -4.27 5.91 15.78
N ARG A 16 -4.98 5.93 16.94
CA ARG A 16 -6.03 4.96 17.22
C ARG A 16 -7.16 5.05 16.20
N ASN A 17 -7.63 6.26 15.92
CA ASN A 17 -8.72 6.47 14.98
C ASN A 17 -8.36 5.97 13.57
N ILE A 18 -7.11 6.16 13.15
CA ILE A 18 -6.68 5.74 11.81
C ILE A 18 -6.36 4.24 11.80
N VAL A 19 -5.51 3.79 12.71
CA VAL A 19 -4.99 2.41 12.69
C VAL A 19 -6.11 1.41 12.99
N PHE A 20 -6.96 1.67 13.98
CA PHE A 20 -8.06 0.76 14.29
C PHE A 20 -9.09 0.71 13.16
N ASN A 21 -9.46 1.85 12.58
CA ASN A 21 -10.38 1.88 11.44
C ASN A 21 -9.82 1.11 10.23
N GLN A 22 -8.53 1.25 9.91
CA GLN A 22 -7.90 0.50 8.83
C GLN A 22 -7.86 -1.01 9.12
N ILE A 23 -7.51 -1.39 10.35
CA ILE A 23 -7.50 -2.80 10.78
C ILE A 23 -8.93 -3.37 10.72
N ASP A 24 -9.93 -2.67 11.21
CA ASP A 24 -11.34 -3.11 11.15
C ASP A 24 -11.80 -3.28 9.70
N ARG A 25 -11.44 -2.35 8.83
CA ARG A 25 -11.76 -2.44 7.41
C ARG A 25 -11.14 -3.69 6.78
N ILE A 26 -9.86 -3.99 7.10
CA ILE A 26 -9.23 -5.22 6.62
C ILE A 26 -9.99 -6.45 7.16
N PHE A 27 -10.36 -6.49 8.43
CA PHE A 27 -11.10 -7.62 9.03
C PHE A 27 -12.48 -7.82 8.41
N GLN A 28 -13.13 -6.75 7.98
CA GLN A 28 -14.44 -6.78 7.32
C GLN A 28 -14.35 -7.16 5.84
N SER A 29 -13.19 -7.01 5.21
CA SER A 29 -12.99 -7.28 3.79
C SER A 29 -13.13 -8.77 3.46
N ASP A 30 -13.54 -9.06 2.23
CA ASP A 30 -13.62 -10.42 1.72
C ASP A 30 -12.23 -11.06 1.65
N TYR A 31 -11.20 -10.27 1.36
CA TYR A 31 -9.80 -10.70 1.43
C TYR A 31 -9.46 -11.42 2.75
N TYR A 32 -9.82 -10.82 3.90
CA TYR A 32 -9.54 -11.43 5.21
C TYR A 32 -10.44 -12.63 5.50
N LYS A 33 -11.73 -12.56 5.14
CA LYS A 33 -12.68 -13.66 5.29
C LYS A 33 -12.22 -14.91 4.54
N GLU A 34 -11.63 -14.76 3.38
CA GLU A 34 -11.10 -15.83 2.52
C GLU A 34 -9.67 -16.28 2.88
N ASN A 35 -9.28 -16.20 4.14
CA ASN A 35 -7.98 -16.63 4.68
C ASN A 35 -6.78 -15.71 4.40
N GLY A 36 -7.00 -14.42 4.15
CA GLY A 36 -5.93 -13.42 4.08
C GLY A 36 -5.13 -13.32 5.39
N HIS A 37 -3.81 -13.16 5.28
CA HIS A 37 -2.92 -12.94 6.42
C HIS A 37 -2.57 -11.46 6.53
N ILE A 38 -2.41 -10.97 7.77
CA ILE A 38 -2.01 -9.61 8.05
C ILE A 38 -0.71 -9.61 8.85
N TYR A 39 0.29 -8.93 8.35
CA TYR A 39 1.56 -8.72 9.02
C TYR A 39 1.75 -7.24 9.30
N ILE A 40 2.07 -6.90 10.54
CA ILE A 40 2.17 -5.54 11.02
C ILE A 40 3.62 -5.21 11.34
N VAL A 41 4.06 -4.07 10.84
CA VAL A 41 5.24 -3.35 11.29
C VAL A 41 4.74 -2.15 12.10
N ALA A 42 5.06 -2.12 13.39
CA ALA A 42 4.56 -1.09 14.31
C ALA A 42 5.70 -0.18 14.78
N LEU A 43 5.47 1.12 14.70
CA LEU A 43 6.43 2.15 15.09
C LEU A 43 5.80 3.13 16.06
N GLY A 44 6.50 3.42 17.15
CA GLY A 44 6.08 4.42 18.12
C GLY A 44 6.23 3.99 19.55
N PRO A 45 5.63 4.70 20.51
CA PRO A 45 5.77 4.42 21.94
C PRO A 45 5.33 3.00 22.32
N LYS A 46 6.02 2.40 23.28
CA LYS A 46 5.76 1.02 23.75
C LYS A 46 4.36 0.87 24.33
N GLU A 47 3.83 1.90 24.95
CA GLU A 47 2.47 1.93 25.50
C GLU A 47 1.43 1.79 24.40
N ASN A 48 1.65 2.42 23.26
CA ASN A 48 0.76 2.35 22.10
C ASN A 48 0.86 0.96 21.42
N LEU A 49 2.05 0.38 21.36
CA LEU A 49 2.22 -1.00 20.92
C LEU A 49 1.40 -1.97 21.78
N PHE A 50 1.41 -1.80 23.11
CA PHE A 50 0.63 -2.63 24.01
C PHE A 50 -0.87 -2.53 23.73
N GLN A 51 -1.37 -1.33 23.45
CA GLN A 51 -2.77 -1.11 23.08
C GLN A 51 -3.10 -1.78 21.75
N LEU A 52 -2.22 -1.66 20.73
CA LEU A 52 -2.40 -2.35 19.45
C LEU A 52 -2.42 -3.87 19.63
N LYS A 53 -1.51 -4.43 20.43
CA LYS A 53 -1.49 -5.87 20.75
C LYS A 53 -2.80 -6.33 21.39
N ASN A 54 -3.32 -5.55 22.34
CA ASN A 54 -4.60 -5.86 22.98
C ASN A 54 -5.77 -5.81 22.00
N TYR A 55 -5.74 -4.87 21.06
CA TYR A 55 -6.78 -4.71 20.04
C TYR A 55 -6.86 -5.91 19.09
N ILE A 56 -5.73 -6.46 18.70
CA ILE A 56 -5.67 -7.58 17.73
C ILE A 56 -5.54 -8.96 18.40
N LYS A 57 -5.48 -9.07 19.72
CA LYS A 57 -5.15 -10.33 20.45
C LYS A 57 -6.05 -11.52 20.12
N ASN A 58 -7.31 -11.26 19.79
CA ASN A 58 -8.31 -12.30 19.49
C ASN A 58 -8.51 -12.51 17.98
N LYS A 59 -7.62 -11.96 17.15
CA LYS A 59 -7.66 -12.11 15.70
C LYS A 59 -6.61 -13.11 15.25
N ASP A 60 -7.06 -14.21 14.66
CA ASP A 60 -6.19 -15.16 13.99
C ASP A 60 -5.58 -14.53 12.72
N ARG A 61 -4.51 -15.11 12.22
CA ARG A 61 -3.81 -14.66 11.00
C ARG A 61 -3.31 -13.20 11.00
N VAL A 62 -3.21 -12.58 12.18
CA VAL A 62 -2.63 -11.25 12.38
C VAL A 62 -1.39 -11.34 13.25
N GLN A 63 -0.27 -10.81 12.81
CA GLN A 63 0.99 -10.86 13.54
C GLN A 63 1.75 -9.55 13.46
N ILE A 64 2.17 -9.02 14.60
CA ILE A 64 3.18 -7.95 14.63
C ILE A 64 4.55 -8.59 14.44
N LYS A 65 5.19 -8.32 13.32
CA LYS A 65 6.49 -8.90 12.95
C LYS A 65 7.66 -8.05 13.41
N TYR A 66 7.53 -6.73 13.29
CA TYR A 66 8.55 -5.80 13.74
C TYR A 66 7.93 -4.71 14.59
N TYR A 67 8.71 -4.29 15.56
CA TYR A 67 8.42 -3.11 16.37
C TYR A 67 9.69 -2.33 16.58
N THR A 68 9.60 -1.01 16.44
CA THR A 68 10.66 -0.09 16.82
C THR A 68 10.06 1.19 17.41
N ASN A 69 10.81 1.82 18.30
CA ASN A 69 10.53 3.19 18.77
C ASN A 69 11.37 4.22 17.99
N ASP A 70 12.17 3.78 17.04
CA ASP A 70 12.93 4.64 16.16
C ASP A 70 12.05 5.08 14.98
N PHE A 71 11.84 6.37 14.86
CA PHE A 71 11.03 6.97 13.80
C PHE A 71 11.75 7.04 12.45
N TYR A 72 13.06 6.80 12.44
CA TYR A 72 13.84 6.73 11.23
C TYR A 72 13.78 5.32 10.65
N GLY A 73 13.24 5.18 9.47
CA GLY A 73 13.23 3.89 8.78
C GLY A 73 11.92 3.10 8.84
N CYS A 74 10.79 3.74 9.16
CA CYS A 74 9.49 3.07 9.24
C CYS A 74 9.11 2.26 8.00
N GLU A 75 9.41 2.75 6.82
CA GLU A 75 9.12 2.03 5.59
C GLU A 75 10.16 0.96 5.30
N ALA A 76 11.42 1.12 5.74
CA ALA A 76 12.48 0.14 5.59
C ALA A 76 12.11 -1.23 6.16
N TYR A 77 11.62 -1.27 7.39
CA TYR A 77 11.16 -2.53 8.00
C TYR A 77 9.99 -3.15 7.25
N GLY A 78 9.12 -2.31 6.68
CA GLY A 78 8.04 -2.75 5.81
C GLY A 78 8.58 -3.41 4.53
N PHE A 79 9.50 -2.78 3.84
CA PHE A 79 10.08 -3.33 2.62
C PHE A 79 10.91 -4.60 2.87
N ASN A 80 11.69 -4.66 3.96
CA ASN A 80 12.38 -5.88 4.34
C ASN A 80 11.39 -7.03 4.60
N LEU A 81 10.27 -6.74 5.26
CA LEU A 81 9.24 -7.75 5.50
C LEU A 81 8.55 -8.20 4.20
N LEU A 82 8.42 -7.34 3.17
CA LEU A 82 7.94 -7.75 1.85
C LEU A 82 8.81 -8.86 1.27
N TYR A 83 10.14 -8.71 1.33
CA TYR A 83 11.09 -9.74 0.86
C TYR A 83 10.99 -11.00 1.68
N ASP A 84 10.95 -10.91 3.02
CA ASP A 84 10.79 -12.05 3.91
C ASP A 84 9.53 -12.87 3.62
N LEU A 85 8.41 -12.18 3.38
CA LEU A 85 7.14 -12.83 3.05
C LEU A 85 7.21 -13.49 1.67
N SER A 86 7.87 -12.84 0.70
CA SER A 86 8.08 -13.41 -0.62
C SER A 86 8.88 -14.72 -0.55
N LEU A 87 9.96 -14.75 0.23
CA LEU A 87 10.75 -15.96 0.49
C LEU A 87 9.95 -17.06 1.20
N LYS A 88 8.95 -16.70 2.01
CA LYS A 88 8.02 -17.63 2.68
C LYS A 88 6.88 -18.13 1.78
N GLY A 89 6.95 -17.82 0.48
CA GLY A 89 6.03 -18.33 -0.54
C GLY A 89 4.68 -17.63 -0.62
N TYR A 90 4.55 -16.41 -0.08
CA TYR A 90 3.41 -15.55 -0.41
C TYR A 90 3.54 -15.12 -1.87
N LYS A 91 2.48 -15.30 -2.66
CA LYS A 91 2.53 -14.99 -4.10
C LYS A 91 2.23 -13.53 -4.41
N TYR A 92 1.31 -12.94 -3.67
CA TYR A 92 0.92 -11.53 -3.78
C TYR A 92 0.90 -10.92 -2.40
N ILE A 93 1.49 -9.74 -2.27
CA ILE A 93 1.59 -9.03 -1.01
C ILE A 93 1.08 -7.61 -1.23
N GLY A 94 0.05 -7.23 -0.48
CA GLY A 94 -0.44 -5.86 -0.39
C GLY A 94 0.40 -5.08 0.61
N PHE A 95 0.77 -3.87 0.27
CA PHE A 95 1.46 -2.94 1.17
C PHE A 95 0.58 -1.72 1.42
N LEU A 96 0.38 -1.37 2.67
CA LEU A 96 -0.26 -0.14 3.08
C LEU A 96 0.32 0.39 4.38
N HIS A 97 0.06 1.66 4.68
CA HIS A 97 0.51 2.28 5.92
C HIS A 97 -0.54 3.25 6.52
N SER A 98 -0.33 3.70 7.75
CA SER A 98 -1.21 4.64 8.45
C SER A 98 -1.11 6.06 7.88
N LYS A 99 -1.57 6.24 6.63
CA LYS A 99 -1.54 7.52 5.90
C LYS A 99 -2.35 8.61 6.59
N GLY A 100 -1.76 9.80 6.69
CA GLY A 100 -2.46 10.98 7.19
C GLY A 100 -2.45 11.13 8.71
N ILE A 101 -1.72 10.29 9.43
CA ILE A 101 -1.69 10.28 10.90
C ILE A 101 -1.18 11.61 11.49
N SER A 102 -0.27 12.29 10.79
CA SER A 102 0.22 13.63 11.17
C SER A 102 -0.71 14.78 10.74
N ARG A 103 -1.77 14.48 9.97
CA ARG A 103 -2.74 15.45 9.44
C ARG A 103 -4.17 14.87 9.48
N PRO A 104 -4.64 14.43 10.67
CA PRO A 104 -5.87 13.63 10.77
C PRO A 104 -7.15 14.37 10.36
N ASN A 105 -7.15 15.70 10.44
CA ASN A 105 -8.33 16.54 10.21
C ASN A 105 -8.34 17.23 8.83
N MET A 106 -7.44 16.87 7.92
CA MET A 106 -7.45 17.41 6.55
C MET A 106 -8.36 16.54 5.67
N ASP A 107 -9.50 17.07 5.23
CA ASP A 107 -10.48 16.36 4.40
C ASP A 107 -9.86 15.72 3.16
N ALA A 108 -9.00 16.45 2.45
CA ALA A 108 -8.29 15.91 1.29
C ALA A 108 -7.43 14.68 1.62
N VAL A 109 -6.76 14.67 2.78
CA VAL A 109 -5.94 13.53 3.23
C VAL A 109 -6.82 12.36 3.64
N ILE A 110 -7.97 12.63 4.26
CA ILE A 110 -8.95 11.60 4.64
C ILE A 110 -9.52 10.95 3.38
N GLN A 111 -9.96 11.74 2.41
CA GLN A 111 -10.50 11.25 1.14
C GLN A 111 -9.45 10.44 0.35
N TRP A 112 -8.24 10.96 0.28
CA TRP A 112 -7.12 10.25 -0.35
C TRP A 112 -6.87 8.89 0.29
N ARG A 113 -6.78 8.84 1.62
CA ARG A 113 -6.62 7.58 2.35
C ARG A 113 -7.75 6.61 2.07
N ARG A 114 -9.02 7.06 2.14
CA ARG A 114 -10.20 6.22 1.88
C ARG A 114 -10.20 5.65 0.46
N CYS A 115 -9.84 6.45 -0.53
CA CYS A 115 -9.68 6.00 -1.91
C CYS A 115 -8.66 4.86 -2.00
N MET A 116 -7.47 5.02 -1.41
CA MET A 116 -6.45 3.99 -1.41
C MET A 116 -6.90 2.72 -0.67
N GLU A 117 -7.54 2.87 0.49
CA GLU A 117 -8.09 1.76 1.27
C GLU A 117 -9.14 0.96 0.48
N TYR A 118 -10.04 1.65 -0.22
CA TYR A 118 -11.06 1.01 -1.05
C TYR A 118 -10.42 0.09 -2.09
N PHE A 119 -9.44 0.54 -2.84
CA PHE A 119 -8.82 -0.29 -3.87
C PHE A 119 -7.89 -1.37 -3.30
N ILE A 120 -7.12 -1.07 -2.27
CA ILE A 120 -6.11 -2.01 -1.75
C ILE A 120 -6.71 -3.03 -0.78
N ILE A 121 -7.80 -2.68 -0.07
CA ILE A 121 -8.44 -3.55 0.91
C ILE A 121 -9.73 -4.14 0.36
N ASP A 122 -10.71 -3.31 0.00
CA ASP A 122 -12.06 -3.79 -0.37
C ASP A 122 -12.04 -4.46 -1.73
N ASN A 123 -11.30 -3.90 -2.70
CA ASN A 123 -11.11 -4.45 -4.05
C ASN A 123 -9.81 -5.26 -4.21
N ALA A 124 -9.26 -5.81 -3.13
CA ALA A 124 -8.03 -6.60 -3.14
C ALA A 124 -8.08 -7.75 -4.17
N HIS A 125 -9.22 -8.44 -4.26
CA HIS A 125 -9.41 -9.56 -5.21
C HIS A 125 -9.27 -9.12 -6.66
N HIS A 126 -9.81 -7.94 -7.02
CA HIS A 126 -9.67 -7.39 -8.36
C HIS A 126 -8.19 -7.14 -8.71
N LEU A 127 -7.46 -6.45 -7.85
CA LEU A 127 -6.05 -6.16 -8.08
C LEU A 127 -5.18 -7.43 -8.11
N ILE A 128 -5.43 -8.37 -7.20
CA ILE A 128 -4.75 -9.66 -7.18
C ILE A 128 -5.05 -10.45 -8.47
N ASN A 129 -6.29 -10.45 -8.94
CA ASN A 129 -6.68 -11.12 -10.18
C ASN A 129 -5.98 -10.48 -11.39
N LYS A 130 -5.94 -9.13 -11.48
CA LYS A 130 -5.17 -8.43 -12.54
C LYS A 130 -3.70 -8.85 -12.52
N LEU A 131 -3.08 -8.93 -11.36
CA LEU A 131 -1.71 -9.43 -11.23
C LEU A 131 -1.59 -10.91 -11.63
N HIS A 132 -2.60 -11.72 -11.36
CA HIS A 132 -2.57 -13.17 -11.64
C HIS A 132 -2.72 -13.47 -13.12
N THR A 133 -3.63 -12.78 -13.81
CA THR A 133 -4.03 -13.09 -15.19
C THR A 133 -3.27 -12.32 -16.28
N SER A 134 -2.41 -11.39 -15.88
CA SER A 134 -1.65 -10.53 -16.79
C SER A 134 -0.15 -10.55 -16.51
N ASP A 135 0.61 -9.82 -17.31
CA ASP A 135 2.04 -9.62 -17.12
C ASP A 135 2.40 -8.44 -16.18
N TYR A 136 1.38 -7.77 -15.61
CA TYR A 136 1.61 -6.78 -14.57
C TYR A 136 2.30 -7.42 -13.36
N ASN A 137 3.24 -6.71 -12.75
CA ASN A 137 4.00 -7.18 -11.59
C ASN A 137 3.73 -6.40 -10.30
N CYS A 138 3.13 -5.22 -10.39
CA CYS A 138 2.56 -4.49 -9.27
C CYS A 138 1.25 -3.79 -9.68
N ALA A 139 0.37 -3.55 -8.70
CA ALA A 139 -0.91 -2.91 -8.90
C ALA A 139 -1.18 -1.91 -7.77
N GLY A 140 -1.55 -0.70 -8.10
CA GLY A 140 -1.80 0.34 -7.12
C GLY A 140 -2.81 1.37 -7.61
N VAL A 141 -3.03 2.38 -6.81
CA VAL A 141 -4.09 3.37 -7.09
C VAL A 141 -3.43 4.60 -7.67
N LEU A 142 -3.14 5.55 -7.38
CA LEU A 142 -2.69 6.83 -7.91
C LEU A 142 -1.24 6.74 -8.41
N LEU A 143 -1.06 6.34 -9.65
CA LEU A 143 0.25 6.36 -10.28
C LEU A 143 0.69 7.81 -10.52
N ASP A 144 1.80 8.20 -9.95
CA ASP A 144 2.44 9.51 -10.13
C ASP A 144 3.74 9.32 -10.91
N VAL A 145 3.87 10.00 -12.03
CA VAL A 145 5.05 9.93 -12.89
C VAL A 145 5.90 11.17 -12.68
N LEU A 146 7.05 10.99 -12.04
CA LEU A 146 7.88 12.07 -11.49
C LEU A 146 8.60 12.94 -12.53
N GLN A 147 8.56 12.60 -13.83
CA GLN A 147 9.30 13.32 -14.89
C GLN A 147 8.53 13.45 -16.20
N CYS A 148 7.27 13.87 -16.18
CA CYS A 148 6.55 14.10 -17.41
C CYS A 148 6.45 15.58 -17.77
N SER A 149 7.35 16.02 -18.63
CA SER A 149 7.17 17.16 -19.47
C SER A 149 6.29 16.78 -20.67
N ASN A 150 5.05 17.30 -20.73
CA ASN A 150 4.23 17.48 -21.96
C ASN A 150 4.03 16.29 -22.94
N GLN A 151 4.26 15.04 -22.59
CA GLN A 151 3.97 13.90 -23.47
C GLN A 151 2.53 13.39 -23.28
N PRO A 152 1.86 12.92 -24.36
CA PRO A 152 0.54 12.30 -24.24
C PRO A 152 0.58 11.04 -23.36
N LEU A 153 -0.43 10.88 -22.51
CA LEU A 153 -0.55 9.77 -21.53
C LEU A 153 -0.35 8.36 -22.12
N LYS A 154 -0.82 8.13 -23.37
CA LYS A 154 -0.67 6.85 -24.07
C LYS A 154 0.78 6.48 -24.38
N ASP A 155 1.65 7.47 -24.54
CA ASP A 155 3.05 7.26 -24.86
C ASP A 155 3.91 7.15 -23.60
N LEU A 156 3.38 7.56 -22.45
CA LEU A 156 3.98 7.48 -21.13
C LEU A 156 4.03 6.06 -20.57
N VAL A 157 3.10 5.20 -20.95
CA VAL A 157 2.99 3.82 -20.45
C VAL A 157 4.19 2.94 -20.87
N VAL A 158 4.95 3.34 -21.90
CA VAL A 158 6.00 2.53 -22.51
C VAL A 158 7.41 2.80 -21.94
N THR A 159 7.65 3.89 -21.21
CA THR A 159 9.00 4.34 -20.85
C THR A 159 9.20 4.75 -19.38
N TYR A 160 8.45 4.18 -18.44
CA TYR A 160 8.54 4.58 -17.04
C TYR A 160 9.86 4.18 -16.38
N LYS A 161 10.73 5.16 -16.18
CA LYS A 161 11.92 5.02 -15.33
C LYS A 161 11.77 5.59 -13.92
N ASN A 162 10.70 6.33 -13.62
CA ASN A 162 10.51 6.96 -12.30
C ASN A 162 9.03 7.19 -12.02
N TYR A 163 8.34 6.21 -11.47
CA TYR A 163 6.99 6.40 -10.96
C TYR A 163 6.89 6.02 -9.49
N ILE A 164 5.84 6.51 -8.85
CA ILE A 164 5.45 6.11 -7.51
C ILE A 164 3.94 5.83 -7.50
N PHE A 165 3.49 4.92 -6.66
CA PHE A 165 2.10 4.92 -6.24
C PHE A 165 1.94 5.96 -5.14
N SER A 166 1.29 7.08 -5.46
CA SER A 166 1.11 8.18 -4.51
C SER A 166 0.49 7.68 -3.20
N GLY A 167 1.23 7.83 -2.09
CA GLY A 167 0.82 7.32 -0.79
C GLY A 167 1.28 5.89 -0.50
N ASN A 168 2.01 5.25 -1.41
CA ASN A 168 2.67 3.97 -1.22
C ASN A 168 1.73 2.83 -0.81
N PHE A 169 0.55 2.74 -1.46
CA PHE A 169 -0.41 1.65 -1.33
C PHE A 169 -0.43 0.84 -2.62
N PHE A 170 -0.08 -0.44 -2.55
CA PHE A 170 0.00 -1.31 -3.73
C PHE A 170 -0.11 -2.80 -3.39
N TRP A 171 -0.40 -3.62 -4.40
CA TRP A 171 -0.16 -5.06 -4.41
C TRP A 171 1.01 -5.38 -5.33
N ILE A 172 1.82 -6.39 -4.99
CA ILE A 172 3.01 -6.78 -5.74
C ILE A 172 3.12 -8.30 -5.86
N LYS A 173 3.64 -8.76 -7.01
CA LYS A 173 4.04 -10.16 -7.21
C LYS A 173 5.36 -10.43 -6.50
N SER A 174 5.40 -11.47 -5.67
CA SER A 174 6.64 -11.89 -5.01
C SER A 174 7.72 -12.35 -5.98
N SER A 175 7.34 -12.99 -7.09
CA SER A 175 8.29 -13.39 -8.12
C SER A 175 9.08 -12.20 -8.68
N PHE A 176 8.38 -11.09 -8.96
CA PHE A 176 9.04 -9.86 -9.39
C PHE A 176 9.95 -9.27 -8.32
N LEU A 177 9.49 -9.26 -7.07
CA LEU A 177 10.27 -8.70 -5.97
C LEU A 177 11.56 -9.48 -5.71
N LEU A 178 11.50 -10.81 -5.79
CA LEU A 178 12.67 -11.69 -5.59
C LEU A 178 13.72 -11.61 -6.70
N GLU A 179 13.39 -11.07 -7.87
CA GLU A 179 14.35 -10.74 -8.92
C GLU A 179 15.18 -9.46 -8.63
N LYS A 180 14.78 -8.72 -7.58
CA LYS A 180 15.38 -7.44 -7.23
C LYS A 180 16.15 -7.54 -5.92
N THR A 181 17.10 -6.64 -5.75
CA THR A 181 17.81 -6.51 -4.48
C THR A 181 16.90 -5.89 -3.43
N CYS A 182 16.90 -6.43 -2.22
CA CYS A 182 16.21 -5.80 -1.09
C CYS A 182 16.77 -4.38 -0.89
N PRO A 183 15.92 -3.37 -0.67
CA PRO A 183 16.39 -2.01 -0.48
C PRO A 183 17.26 -1.89 0.77
N ASP A 184 18.30 -1.09 0.68
CA ASP A 184 19.13 -0.76 1.83
C ASP A 184 18.33 -0.02 2.90
N MET A 185 18.71 -0.22 4.16
CA MET A 185 18.13 0.54 5.26
C MET A 185 18.62 1.99 5.19
N THR A 186 17.70 2.92 4.92
CA THR A 186 18.00 4.36 4.87
C THR A 186 16.94 5.16 5.63
N PRO A 187 17.28 6.26 6.26
CA PRO A 187 16.31 7.17 6.87
C PRO A 187 15.50 7.98 5.85
N ASP A 188 15.89 7.97 4.57
CA ASP A 188 15.15 8.68 3.52
C ASP A 188 13.85 7.95 3.18
N ARG A 189 12.73 8.47 3.69
CA ARG A 189 11.40 7.93 3.38
C ARG A 189 11.06 7.99 1.89
N PHE A 190 11.53 8.99 1.15
CA PHE A 190 11.24 9.14 -0.28
C PHE A 190 11.97 8.09 -1.12
N TYR A 191 13.04 7.50 -0.61
CA TYR A 191 13.70 6.38 -1.22
C TYR A 191 12.72 5.20 -1.40
N TYR A 192 11.97 4.86 -0.35
CA TYR A 192 11.01 3.75 -0.38
C TYR A 192 9.77 4.07 -1.22
N GLU A 193 9.30 5.32 -1.21
CA GLU A 193 8.20 5.74 -2.08
C GLU A 193 8.56 5.57 -3.57
N ARG A 194 9.82 5.75 -3.94
CA ARG A 194 10.33 5.64 -5.31
C ARG A 194 10.86 4.26 -5.68
N TYR A 195 11.10 3.41 -4.70
CA TYR A 195 11.85 2.17 -4.88
C TYR A 195 11.30 1.30 -6.01
N LEU A 196 9.99 1.07 -6.07
CA LEU A 196 9.39 0.26 -7.13
C LEU A 196 9.57 0.89 -8.51
N GLY A 197 9.52 2.20 -8.62
CA GLY A 197 9.66 2.93 -9.88
C GLY A 197 11.10 3.00 -10.41
N THR A 198 12.08 2.55 -9.63
CA THR A 198 13.49 2.51 -10.09
C THR A 198 13.79 1.31 -10.98
N PHE A 199 12.91 0.31 -11.04
CA PHE A 199 13.15 -0.90 -11.83
C PHE A 199 12.65 -0.75 -13.27
N GLU A 200 13.53 -0.92 -14.23
CA GLU A 200 13.20 -0.82 -15.67
C GLU A 200 12.19 -1.86 -16.13
N THR A 201 12.12 -3.01 -15.45
CA THR A 201 11.22 -4.13 -15.80
C THR A 201 9.88 -4.07 -15.11
N VAL A 202 9.59 -3.02 -14.34
CA VAL A 202 8.31 -2.92 -13.65
C VAL A 202 7.20 -2.61 -14.64
N LYS A 203 6.09 -3.37 -14.52
CA LYS A 203 4.87 -3.19 -15.29
C LYS A 203 3.74 -2.94 -14.32
N PRO A 204 3.41 -1.66 -14.04
CA PRO A 204 2.37 -1.32 -13.09
C PRO A 204 0.98 -1.43 -13.71
N TYR A 205 0.04 -2.03 -12.99
CA TYR A 205 -1.39 -1.78 -13.16
C TYR A 205 -1.79 -0.64 -12.23
N TYR A 206 -2.54 0.32 -12.73
CA TYR A 206 -2.99 1.47 -11.95
C TYR A 206 -4.45 1.79 -12.24
N VAL A 207 -5.15 2.23 -11.22
CA VAL A 207 -6.56 2.63 -11.37
C VAL A 207 -6.66 4.08 -11.86
N PHE A 208 -5.79 4.96 -11.35
CA PHE A 208 -5.74 6.37 -11.74
C PHE A 208 -4.31 6.83 -11.94
N ILE A 209 -4.12 7.76 -12.88
CA ILE A 209 -2.89 8.54 -13.00
C ILE A 209 -3.12 9.89 -12.32
N LYS A 210 -2.21 10.27 -11.43
CA LYS A 210 -2.15 11.62 -10.88
C LYS A 210 -1.46 12.52 -11.89
N LYS A 211 -2.17 13.51 -12.42
CA LYS A 211 -1.54 14.57 -13.22
C LYS A 211 -0.76 15.51 -12.30
N TYR A 212 0.43 15.88 -12.75
CA TYR A 212 1.26 16.86 -12.08
C TYR A 212 0.45 18.15 -11.87
N ASN A 213 0.33 18.63 -10.61
CA ASN A 213 -0.48 19.79 -10.17
C ASN A 213 -2.01 19.59 -10.03
N GLU A 214 -2.59 18.45 -10.31
CA GLU A 214 -3.94 18.19 -9.82
C GLU A 214 -3.87 17.89 -8.33
N VAL A 215 -4.32 18.86 -7.55
CA VAL A 215 -4.49 18.70 -6.10
C VAL A 215 -5.54 17.62 -5.90
N ILE A 216 -5.26 16.68 -4.97
CA ILE A 216 -6.15 15.57 -4.61
C ILE A 216 -7.48 16.08 -4.01
N ASP A 217 -7.70 17.37 -3.99
CA ASP A 217 -8.83 18.08 -3.38
C ASP A 217 -10.20 17.68 -3.96
N ASN A 218 -10.24 16.98 -5.10
CA ASN A 218 -11.48 16.62 -5.80
C ASN A 218 -11.69 15.11 -5.98
N ILE A 219 -11.02 14.27 -5.19
CA ILE A 219 -11.32 12.83 -5.21
C ILE A 219 -12.67 12.62 -4.51
N ASN A 220 -13.73 12.57 -5.28
CA ASN A 220 -15.06 12.23 -4.77
C ASN A 220 -15.15 10.70 -4.64
N ILE A 221 -15.12 10.21 -3.41
CA ILE A 221 -15.18 8.76 -3.10
C ILE A 221 -16.48 8.14 -3.57
N SER A 222 -17.60 8.87 -3.52
CA SER A 222 -18.87 8.37 -4.03
C SER A 222 -18.83 8.06 -5.54
N TYR A 223 -17.96 8.73 -6.27
CA TYR A 223 -17.71 8.40 -7.67
C TYR A 223 -17.03 7.02 -7.81
N PHE A 224 -16.09 6.68 -6.94
CA PHE A 224 -15.39 5.39 -6.98
C PHE A 224 -16.25 4.23 -6.50
N GLU A 225 -17.09 4.44 -5.49
CA GLU A 225 -18.06 3.46 -5.02
C GLU A 225 -19.18 3.19 -6.04
N SER A 226 -19.41 4.12 -6.99
CA SER A 226 -20.41 4.00 -8.06
C SER A 226 -19.86 3.51 -9.40
N ILE A 227 -18.54 3.38 -9.56
CA ILE A 227 -17.95 2.81 -10.78
C ILE A 227 -18.20 1.31 -10.76
N ASP A 228 -19.21 0.93 -11.52
CA ASP A 228 -19.58 -0.48 -11.75
C ASP A 228 -18.38 -1.21 -12.38
N GLU A 229 -18.14 -2.47 -12.00
CA GLU A 229 -17.03 -3.32 -12.48
C GLU A 229 -16.89 -3.39 -14.02
N LYS A 230 -17.90 -2.92 -14.74
CA LYS A 230 -17.95 -2.89 -16.21
C LYS A 230 -17.00 -1.90 -16.87
N GLU A 231 -16.52 -0.88 -16.16
CA GLU A 231 -15.56 0.09 -16.74
C GLU A 231 -14.09 -0.34 -16.62
N TYR A 232 -13.83 -1.45 -15.93
CA TYR A 232 -12.47 -1.98 -15.73
C TYR A 232 -12.16 -3.25 -16.52
N SER A 233 -13.10 -3.71 -17.36
CA SER A 233 -12.94 -4.91 -18.21
C SER A 233 -12.29 -4.62 -19.57
#